data_db3a200879c0c076c793c8d693b24586
#
_entry.id   db3a200879c0c076c793c8d693b24586
#
_cell.length_a   1.000
_cell.length_b   1.000
_cell.length_c   1.000
_cell.angle_alpha   90.00
_cell.angle_beta   90.00
_cell.angle_gamma   90.00
#
_symmetry.space_group_name_H-M   'P 1'
#
loop_
_entity.id
_entity.type
_entity.pdbx_description
1 polymer ?
#
loop_
_entity_poly.entity_id
_entity_poly.type
_entity_poly.pdbx_seq_one_letter_code
_entity_poly.pdbx_strand_id
1 'polypeptide(L)'
;MTDETTPRVVAVNRGTEDAEGQGSGRGPQHDALEAWVGRWINEGHMIDDDGSPGVKIATSDVYEWAPGGFFLVHSAYGRIGEFDVGGTEIIGYDETSGAYRSHFFDSQGNVTVSRLVAEGDTWTYQGDTTRATVEFSDDHRVQTVLHERTDDGATYRPSMKVTLVKVG
;
A
#
# COMPACT_ATOMS: atom_id res chain seq x y z
N MET A 1 -15.73 50.10 2.81
CA MET A 1 -15.71 49.10 3.89
C MET A 1 -15.36 47.80 3.23
N THR A 2 -14.09 47.47 3.21
CA THR A 2 -13.54 46.26 2.65
C THR A 2 -13.16 45.37 3.83
N ASP A 3 -13.91 44.28 4.00
CA ASP A 3 -13.61 43.26 5.01
C ASP A 3 -12.57 42.30 4.42
N GLU A 4 -11.35 42.45 4.86
CA GLU A 4 -10.21 41.64 4.50
C GLU A 4 -10.20 40.40 5.43
N THR A 5 -10.79 39.32 4.99
CA THR A 5 -10.72 38.04 5.70
C THR A 5 -9.36 37.39 5.44
N THR A 6 -8.39 37.73 6.27
CA THR A 6 -7.07 37.08 6.30
C THR A 6 -7.24 35.61 6.70
N PRO A 7 -6.75 34.63 5.95
CA PRO A 7 -6.80 33.22 6.35
C PRO A 7 -5.94 33.04 7.61
N ARG A 8 -6.60 32.57 8.65
CA ARG A 8 -5.96 32.26 9.93
C ARG A 8 -5.10 31.00 9.76
N VAL A 9 -3.80 31.20 9.69
CA VAL A 9 -2.85 30.07 9.78
C VAL A 9 -3.02 29.47 11.17
N VAL A 10 -3.50 28.25 11.23
CA VAL A 10 -3.53 27.47 12.47
C VAL A 10 -2.08 27.18 12.83
N ALA A 11 -1.54 27.90 13.81
CA ALA A 11 -0.24 27.60 14.37
C ALA A 11 -0.31 26.19 14.98
N VAL A 12 0.46 25.26 14.42
CA VAL A 12 0.74 23.99 15.07
C VAL A 12 1.47 24.34 16.37
N ASN A 13 0.77 24.15 17.48
CA ASN A 13 1.30 24.40 18.80
C ASN A 13 2.48 23.43 19.03
N ARG A 14 3.70 23.92 18.91
CA ARG A 14 4.87 23.22 19.42
C ARG A 14 4.83 23.36 20.93
N GLY A 15 4.15 22.41 21.57
CA GLY A 15 4.26 22.23 23.00
C GLY A 15 5.72 21.92 23.33
N THR A 16 6.38 22.89 23.90
CA THR A 16 7.61 22.68 24.65
C THR A 16 7.22 22.04 25.96
N GLU A 17 7.98 21.00 26.32
CA GLU A 17 8.24 20.48 27.66
C GLU A 17 7.50 19.16 28.01
N ASP A 18 8.32 18.15 28.18
CA ASP A 18 8.25 17.03 29.13
C ASP A 18 7.06 16.08 29.00
N ALA A 19 6.92 15.47 27.84
CA ALA A 19 6.38 14.13 27.80
C ALA A 19 7.58 13.17 27.52
N GLU A 20 8.14 12.59 28.53
CA GLU A 20 8.84 11.31 28.47
C GLU A 20 7.81 10.22 28.08
N GLY A 21 7.24 10.39 26.92
CA GLY A 21 6.63 9.35 26.13
C GLY A 21 7.68 9.01 25.07
N GLN A 22 8.50 8.01 25.34
CA GLN A 22 9.31 7.35 24.34
C GLN A 22 8.34 6.84 23.28
N GLY A 23 8.09 7.66 22.26
CA GLY A 23 7.65 7.13 20.99
C GLY A 23 8.73 6.16 20.57
N SER A 24 8.40 4.89 20.41
CA SER A 24 9.36 3.90 19.93
C SER A 24 9.95 4.45 18.63
N GLY A 25 11.26 4.60 18.59
CA GLY A 25 11.96 5.01 17.37
C GLY A 25 11.71 3.99 16.26
N ARG A 26 12.09 4.31 15.02
CA ARG A 26 12.14 3.29 13.96
C ARG A 26 12.80 2.02 14.50
N GLY A 27 12.18 0.89 14.25
CA GLY A 27 12.63 -0.42 14.68
C GLY A 27 12.55 -1.44 13.56
N PRO A 28 12.84 -2.72 13.85
CA PRO A 28 12.82 -3.81 12.86
C PRO A 28 11.52 -3.90 12.05
N GLN A 29 10.39 -3.53 12.63
CA GLN A 29 9.09 -3.49 11.96
C GLN A 29 9.03 -2.43 10.83
N HIS A 30 9.77 -1.33 10.95
CA HIS A 30 9.90 -0.35 9.87
C HIS A 30 10.93 -0.81 8.83
N ASP A 31 12.03 -1.42 9.28
CA ASP A 31 13.07 -1.92 8.39
C ASP A 31 12.55 -3.04 7.48
N ALA A 32 11.58 -3.83 7.94
CA ALA A 32 10.94 -4.85 7.12
C ALA A 32 10.22 -4.27 5.88
N LEU A 33 9.77 -3.02 5.93
CA LEU A 33 9.17 -2.33 4.79
C LEU A 33 10.19 -1.84 3.75
N GLU A 34 11.49 -1.90 4.03
CA GLU A 34 12.54 -1.43 3.11
C GLU A 34 12.56 -2.22 1.80
N ALA A 35 12.15 -3.47 1.80
CA ALA A 35 12.05 -4.30 0.61
C ALA A 35 11.16 -3.68 -0.48
N TRP A 36 10.14 -2.93 -0.08
CA TRP A 36 9.20 -2.26 -0.97
C TRP A 36 9.79 -1.01 -1.64
N VAL A 37 10.67 -0.28 -0.94
CA VAL A 37 11.16 1.04 -1.36
C VAL A 37 11.77 1.00 -2.74
N GLY A 38 11.36 1.93 -3.60
CA GLY A 38 11.87 2.08 -4.96
C GLY A 38 10.77 2.23 -6.00
N ARG A 39 11.18 2.11 -7.25
CA ARG A 39 10.30 2.19 -8.43
C ARG A 39 10.14 0.82 -9.04
N TRP A 40 8.92 0.51 -9.45
CA TRP A 40 8.54 -0.78 -9.97
C TRP A 40 7.73 -0.64 -11.25
N ILE A 41 7.96 -1.53 -12.19
CA ILE A 41 7.07 -1.73 -13.34
C ILE A 41 6.25 -2.98 -13.07
N ASN A 42 4.95 -2.82 -13.13
CA ASN A 42 3.98 -3.84 -12.80
C ASN A 42 3.25 -4.27 -14.09
N GLU A 43 3.29 -5.55 -14.38
CA GLU A 43 2.60 -6.16 -15.51
C GLU A 43 1.87 -7.43 -15.06
N GLY A 44 0.72 -7.67 -15.67
CA GLY A 44 -0.07 -8.87 -15.41
C GLY A 44 -1.44 -8.81 -16.07
N HIS A 45 -2.39 -9.48 -15.47
CA HIS A 45 -3.75 -9.56 -16.00
C HIS A 45 -4.77 -9.82 -14.89
N MET A 46 -6.00 -9.43 -15.17
CA MET A 46 -7.16 -9.91 -14.42
C MET A 46 -7.30 -11.41 -14.64
N ILE A 47 -7.97 -12.09 -13.73
CA ILE A 47 -8.29 -13.52 -13.87
C ILE A 47 -9.80 -13.61 -14.05
N ASP A 48 -10.21 -14.20 -15.16
CA ASP A 48 -11.62 -14.42 -15.48
C ASP A 48 -12.21 -15.55 -14.62
N ASP A 49 -13.54 -15.66 -14.59
CA ASP A 49 -14.22 -16.62 -13.71
C ASP A 49 -13.89 -18.08 -14.02
N ASP A 50 -13.43 -18.38 -15.24
CA ASP A 50 -12.96 -19.70 -15.65
C ASP A 50 -11.47 -19.95 -15.31
N GLY A 51 -10.80 -18.97 -14.67
CA GLY A 51 -9.39 -19.03 -14.31
C GLY A 51 -8.43 -18.64 -15.43
N SER A 52 -8.92 -18.25 -16.60
CA SER A 52 -8.09 -17.81 -17.73
C SER A 52 -7.58 -16.38 -17.53
N PRO A 53 -6.46 -16.01 -18.19
CA PRO A 53 -6.00 -14.64 -18.23
C PRO A 53 -7.01 -13.72 -18.94
N GLY A 54 -7.48 -12.71 -18.23
CA GLY A 54 -8.37 -11.70 -18.74
C GLY A 54 -7.64 -10.43 -19.20
N VAL A 55 -8.19 -9.28 -18.89
CA VAL A 55 -7.70 -7.98 -19.31
C VAL A 55 -6.30 -7.72 -18.79
N LYS A 56 -5.40 -7.18 -19.65
CA LYS A 56 -4.03 -6.84 -19.31
C LYS A 56 -3.96 -5.68 -18.31
N ILE A 57 -2.99 -5.79 -17.40
CA ILE A 57 -2.63 -4.77 -16.41
C ILE A 57 -1.22 -4.30 -16.71
N ALA A 58 -1.00 -2.99 -16.69
CA ALA A 58 0.32 -2.37 -16.77
C ALA A 58 0.30 -1.08 -15.96
N THR A 59 1.05 -1.05 -14.85
CA THR A 59 1.19 0.12 -13.98
C THR A 59 2.65 0.42 -13.67
N SER A 60 2.88 1.61 -13.16
CA SER A 60 4.12 2.04 -12.51
C SER A 60 3.83 2.29 -11.04
N ASP A 61 4.67 1.77 -10.18
CA ASP A 61 4.49 1.82 -8.74
C ASP A 61 5.74 2.44 -8.11
N VAL A 62 5.55 3.36 -7.19
CA VAL A 62 6.63 4.03 -6.46
C VAL A 62 6.36 3.94 -4.98
N TYR A 63 7.32 3.42 -4.23
CA TYR A 63 7.27 3.36 -2.78
C TYR A 63 8.36 4.24 -2.19
N GLU A 64 7.97 5.17 -1.34
CA GLU A 64 8.86 6.13 -0.69
C GLU A 64 8.51 6.30 0.78
N TRP A 65 9.52 6.56 1.61
CA TRP A 65 9.27 6.91 3.00
C TRP A 65 8.64 8.30 3.12
N ALA A 66 7.55 8.41 3.88
CA ALA A 66 7.08 9.70 4.35
C ALA A 66 8.12 10.36 5.27
N PRO A 67 8.13 11.69 5.40
CA PRO A 67 8.99 12.38 6.36
C PRO A 67 8.90 11.77 7.76
N GLY A 68 10.06 11.46 8.36
CA GLY A 68 10.14 10.78 9.65
C GLY A 68 10.37 9.27 9.53
N GLY A 69 10.05 8.64 8.39
CA GLY A 69 10.36 7.24 8.10
C GLY A 69 9.49 6.20 8.83
N PHE A 70 8.32 6.59 9.34
CA PHE A 70 7.38 5.68 10.01
C PHE A 70 6.32 5.10 9.07
N PHE A 71 6.05 5.79 7.97
CA PHE A 71 5.04 5.39 7.00
C PHE A 71 5.65 5.30 5.61
N LEU A 72 5.28 4.25 4.89
CA LEU A 72 5.61 4.09 3.49
C LEU A 72 4.46 4.61 2.65
N VAL A 73 4.75 5.47 1.69
CA VAL A 73 3.78 5.99 0.72
C VAL A 73 4.01 5.26 -0.59
N HIS A 74 2.97 4.64 -1.09
CA HIS A 74 2.92 3.96 -2.37
C HIS A 74 2.04 4.75 -3.32
N SER A 75 2.55 5.07 -4.48
CA SER A 75 1.80 5.68 -5.58
C SER A 75 1.80 4.74 -6.76
N ALA A 76 0.62 4.36 -7.21
CA ALA A 76 0.41 3.50 -8.37
C ALA A 76 -0.35 4.25 -9.45
N TYR A 77 0.07 4.09 -10.71
CA TYR A 77 -0.63 4.65 -11.84
C TYR A 77 -0.39 3.82 -13.10
N GLY A 78 -1.43 3.64 -13.92
CA GLY A 78 -1.33 2.93 -15.17
C GLY A 78 -2.68 2.56 -15.76
N ARG A 79 -2.78 1.34 -16.32
CA ARG A 79 -3.97 0.88 -17.04
C ARG A 79 -4.36 -0.55 -16.68
N ILE A 80 -5.68 -0.76 -16.65
CA ILE A 80 -6.30 -2.08 -16.73
C ILE A 80 -7.14 -2.08 -18.03
N GLY A 81 -6.64 -2.79 -19.03
CA GLY A 81 -7.21 -2.71 -20.38
C GLY A 81 -7.12 -1.30 -20.94
N GLU A 82 -8.26 -0.69 -21.24
CA GLU A 82 -8.38 0.67 -21.76
C GLU A 82 -8.61 1.72 -20.66
N PHE A 83 -8.80 1.30 -19.41
CA PHE A 83 -9.11 2.19 -18.29
C PHE A 83 -7.86 2.64 -17.58
N ASP A 84 -7.72 3.95 -17.39
CA ASP A 84 -6.70 4.52 -16.53
C ASP A 84 -7.07 4.24 -15.06
N VAL A 85 -6.10 3.75 -14.31
CA VAL A 85 -6.25 3.39 -12.90
C VAL A 85 -5.07 3.93 -12.10
N GLY A 86 -5.28 4.09 -10.81
CA GLY A 86 -4.21 4.50 -9.92
C GLY A 86 -4.72 4.71 -8.51
N GLY A 87 -3.81 5.09 -7.65
CA GLY A 87 -4.12 5.40 -6.28
C GLY A 87 -2.90 5.69 -5.46
N THR A 88 -3.15 6.04 -4.22
CA THR A 88 -2.13 6.25 -3.19
C THR A 88 -2.42 5.34 -2.02
N GLU A 89 -1.42 4.66 -1.55
CA GLU A 89 -1.49 3.80 -0.37
C GLU A 89 -0.54 4.33 0.70
N ILE A 90 -0.97 4.24 1.96
CA ILE A 90 -0.12 4.53 3.11
C ILE A 90 -0.03 3.26 3.94
N ILE A 91 1.19 2.76 4.12
CA ILE A 91 1.48 1.56 4.90
C ILE A 91 2.24 1.98 6.15
N GLY A 92 1.82 1.50 7.31
CA GLY A 92 2.48 1.76 8.57
C GLY A 92 2.31 0.61 9.56
N TYR A 93 3.15 0.62 10.59
CA TYR A 93 3.04 -0.29 11.71
C TYR A 93 2.26 0.38 12.83
N ASP A 94 1.22 -0.28 13.30
CA ASP A 94 0.42 0.17 14.44
C ASP A 94 0.93 -0.52 15.71
N GLU A 95 1.68 0.21 16.51
CA GLU A 95 2.26 -0.26 17.78
C GLU A 95 1.19 -0.77 18.75
N THR A 96 -0.02 -0.20 18.70
CA THR A 96 -1.10 -0.59 19.60
C THR A 96 -1.63 -1.98 19.29
N SER A 97 -1.81 -2.30 18.03
CA SER A 97 -2.31 -3.61 17.59
C SER A 97 -1.18 -4.60 17.26
N GLY A 98 0.08 -4.14 17.20
CA GLY A 98 1.22 -4.95 16.80
C GLY A 98 1.12 -5.46 15.36
N ALA A 99 0.51 -4.69 14.46
CA ALA A 99 0.25 -5.12 13.10
C ALA A 99 0.50 -3.99 12.09
N TYR A 100 0.87 -4.37 10.87
CA TYR A 100 0.88 -3.41 9.77
C TYR A 100 -0.55 -3.15 9.29
N ARG A 101 -0.78 -1.92 8.84
CA ARG A 101 -2.03 -1.48 8.20
C ARG A 101 -1.73 -0.74 6.93
N SER A 102 -2.58 -0.94 5.95
CA SER A 102 -2.60 -0.25 4.68
C SER A 102 -3.91 0.50 4.52
N HIS A 103 -3.83 1.72 4.00
CA HIS A 103 -4.97 2.53 3.57
C HIS A 103 -4.73 2.90 2.12
N PHE A 104 -5.49 2.33 1.21
CA PHE A 104 -5.40 2.59 -0.22
C PHE A 104 -6.56 3.47 -0.67
N PHE A 105 -6.24 4.57 -1.31
CA PHE A 105 -7.15 5.57 -1.88
C PHE A 105 -7.07 5.48 -3.40
N ASP A 106 -8.09 4.94 -4.04
CA ASP A 106 -8.09 4.74 -5.48
C ASP A 106 -8.56 5.96 -6.29
N SER A 107 -8.31 5.93 -7.59
CA SER A 107 -8.69 7.00 -8.53
C SER A 107 -10.21 7.14 -8.75
N GLN A 108 -11.02 6.26 -8.18
CA GLN A 108 -12.48 6.31 -8.22
C GLN A 108 -13.08 6.87 -6.91
N GLY A 109 -12.23 7.20 -5.92
CA GLY A 109 -12.64 7.77 -4.65
C GLY A 109 -12.98 6.73 -3.59
N ASN A 110 -12.64 5.45 -3.81
CA ASN A 110 -12.81 4.42 -2.80
C ASN A 110 -11.62 4.38 -1.85
N VAL A 111 -11.88 3.93 -0.63
CA VAL A 111 -10.86 3.68 0.39
C VAL A 111 -10.92 2.21 0.80
N THR A 112 -9.80 1.52 0.65
CA THR A 112 -9.65 0.14 1.12
C THR A 112 -8.67 0.11 2.29
N VAL A 113 -9.05 -0.52 3.39
CA VAL A 113 -8.19 -0.73 4.55
C VAL A 113 -7.86 -2.21 4.65
N SER A 114 -6.59 -2.53 4.80
CA SER A 114 -6.12 -3.91 4.96
C SER A 114 -5.18 -4.02 6.15
N ARG A 115 -5.23 -5.18 6.81
CA ARG A 115 -4.21 -5.61 7.74
C ARG A 115 -3.15 -6.38 6.96
N LEU A 116 -1.86 -6.12 7.23
CA LEU A 116 -0.78 -6.86 6.60
C LEU A 116 -0.07 -7.73 7.63
N VAL A 117 0.32 -8.91 7.16
CA VAL A 117 1.14 -9.87 7.91
C VAL A 117 2.35 -10.23 7.05
N ALA A 118 3.55 -10.18 7.65
CA ALA A 118 4.79 -10.58 7.01
C ALA A 118 5.26 -11.92 7.58
N GLU A 119 5.62 -12.84 6.70
CA GLU A 119 6.23 -14.13 7.01
C GLU A 119 7.42 -14.36 6.07
N GLY A 120 8.61 -13.99 6.50
CA GLY A 120 9.78 -13.95 5.63
C GLY A 120 9.60 -12.95 4.50
N ASP A 121 9.79 -13.39 3.27
CA ASP A 121 9.63 -12.58 2.06
C ASP A 121 8.19 -12.57 1.51
N THR A 122 7.24 -13.15 2.25
CA THR A 122 5.82 -13.19 1.90
C THR A 122 5.02 -12.23 2.75
N TRP A 123 4.23 -11.40 2.10
CA TRP A 123 3.31 -10.47 2.74
C TRP A 123 1.87 -10.77 2.34
N THR A 124 0.99 -10.82 3.32
CA THR A 124 -0.45 -11.03 3.07
C THR A 124 -1.21 -9.79 3.48
N TYR A 125 -1.93 -9.20 2.54
CA TYR A 125 -2.93 -8.16 2.76
C TYR A 125 -4.28 -8.81 2.99
N GLN A 126 -4.93 -8.48 4.08
CA GLN A 126 -6.25 -8.98 4.42
C GLN A 126 -7.21 -7.80 4.58
N GLY A 127 -8.10 -7.64 3.63
CA GLY A 127 -9.25 -6.73 3.68
C GLY A 127 -10.54 -7.48 4.02
N ASP A 128 -11.67 -6.79 4.00
CA ASP A 128 -12.98 -7.37 4.32
C ASP A 128 -13.42 -8.43 3.28
N THR A 129 -13.26 -8.11 2.01
CA THR A 129 -13.67 -8.97 0.88
C THR A 129 -12.52 -9.30 -0.07
N THR A 130 -11.31 -8.87 0.26
CA THR A 130 -10.14 -9.04 -0.58
C THR A 130 -8.96 -9.58 0.21
N ARG A 131 -8.12 -10.32 -0.49
CA ARG A 131 -6.82 -10.77 0.01
C ARG A 131 -5.80 -10.59 -1.10
N ALA A 132 -4.59 -10.18 -0.76
CA ALA A 132 -3.47 -10.20 -1.67
C ALA A 132 -2.26 -10.86 -1.02
N THR A 133 -1.60 -11.72 -1.76
CA THR A 133 -0.34 -12.36 -1.34
C THR A 133 0.77 -11.81 -2.22
N VAL A 134 1.78 -11.22 -1.61
CA VAL A 134 2.97 -10.68 -2.25
C VAL A 134 4.16 -11.53 -1.85
N GLU A 135 4.88 -12.04 -2.83
CA GLU A 135 6.11 -12.79 -2.64
C GLU A 135 7.27 -12.03 -3.27
N PHE A 136 8.29 -11.72 -2.47
CA PHE A 136 9.51 -11.11 -2.96
C PHE A 136 10.52 -12.17 -3.39
N SER A 137 11.30 -11.88 -4.44
CA SER A 137 12.52 -12.64 -4.75
C SER A 137 13.59 -12.41 -3.67
N ASP A 138 14.56 -13.31 -3.56
CA ASP A 138 15.64 -13.26 -2.57
C ASP A 138 16.43 -11.94 -2.59
N ASP A 139 16.54 -11.30 -3.76
CA ASP A 139 17.22 -10.00 -3.95
C ASP A 139 16.29 -8.80 -3.83
N HIS A 140 15.01 -9.01 -3.51
CA HIS A 140 13.95 -8.01 -3.43
C HIS A 140 13.81 -7.14 -4.69
N ARG A 141 14.07 -7.72 -5.87
CA ARG A 141 13.94 -7.01 -7.15
C ARG A 141 12.73 -7.43 -7.95
N VAL A 142 12.06 -8.50 -7.55
CA VAL A 142 10.81 -8.98 -8.16
C VAL A 142 9.78 -9.22 -7.08
N GLN A 143 8.56 -8.79 -7.32
CA GLN A 143 7.38 -9.14 -6.54
C GLN A 143 6.43 -9.94 -7.43
N THR A 144 5.92 -11.06 -6.94
CA THR A 144 4.78 -11.76 -7.54
C THR A 144 3.58 -11.54 -6.63
N VAL A 145 2.48 -11.05 -7.19
CA VAL A 145 1.29 -10.71 -6.42
C VAL A 145 0.08 -11.44 -6.96
N LEU A 146 -0.61 -12.15 -6.08
CA LEU A 146 -1.91 -12.74 -6.34
C LEU A 146 -2.97 -12.01 -5.53
N HIS A 147 -3.92 -11.39 -6.21
CA HIS A 147 -5.11 -10.83 -5.59
C HIS A 147 -6.26 -11.81 -5.68
N GLU A 148 -7.01 -11.89 -4.61
CA GLU A 148 -8.18 -12.74 -4.48
C GLU A 148 -9.35 -11.96 -3.90
N ARG A 149 -10.56 -12.39 -4.18
CA ARG A 149 -11.79 -11.83 -3.64
C ARG A 149 -12.70 -12.92 -3.08
N THR A 150 -13.55 -12.53 -2.17
CA THR A 150 -14.57 -13.40 -1.58
C THR A 150 -15.93 -12.68 -1.55
N ASP A 151 -17.00 -13.46 -1.74
CA ASP A 151 -18.38 -12.97 -1.59
C ASP A 151 -19.00 -13.44 -0.26
N ASP A 152 -18.43 -14.49 0.35
CA ASP A 152 -18.94 -15.14 1.56
C ASP A 152 -18.01 -14.99 2.79
N GLY A 153 -16.85 -14.35 2.61
CA GLY A 153 -15.83 -14.19 3.65
C GLY A 153 -15.01 -15.44 3.96
N ALA A 154 -15.29 -16.55 3.28
CA ALA A 154 -14.65 -17.85 3.55
C ALA A 154 -13.93 -18.41 2.32
N THR A 155 -14.56 -18.35 1.14
CA THR A 155 -14.02 -18.89 -0.10
C THR A 155 -13.41 -17.76 -0.94
N TYR A 156 -12.09 -17.80 -1.11
CA TYR A 156 -11.36 -16.83 -1.93
C TYR A 156 -11.14 -17.36 -3.34
N ARG A 157 -11.34 -16.48 -4.32
CA ARG A 157 -11.12 -16.76 -5.75
C ARG A 157 -10.09 -15.80 -6.32
N PRO A 158 -9.11 -16.28 -7.10
CA PRO A 158 -8.18 -15.41 -7.81
C PRO A 158 -8.92 -14.36 -8.65
N SER A 159 -8.47 -13.12 -8.62
CA SER A 159 -9.06 -12.02 -9.36
C SER A 159 -8.05 -11.26 -10.23
N MET A 160 -6.78 -11.28 -9.82
CA MET A 160 -5.72 -10.58 -10.53
C MET A 160 -4.36 -11.20 -10.18
N LYS A 161 -3.49 -11.34 -11.17
CA LYS A 161 -2.11 -11.77 -10.97
C LYS A 161 -1.17 -10.81 -11.68
N VAL A 162 -0.19 -10.31 -10.95
CA VAL A 162 0.79 -9.35 -11.48
C VAL A 162 2.20 -9.68 -11.01
N THR A 163 3.17 -9.21 -11.76
CA THR A 163 4.59 -9.24 -11.41
C THR A 163 5.12 -7.83 -11.48
N LEU A 164 5.79 -7.39 -10.42
CA LEU A 164 6.48 -6.11 -10.36
C LEU A 164 7.98 -6.34 -10.43
N VAL A 165 8.66 -5.57 -11.28
CA VAL A 165 10.13 -5.59 -11.39
C VAL A 165 10.67 -4.24 -10.97
N LYS A 166 11.60 -4.23 -10.01
CA LYS A 166 12.25 -3.02 -9.53
C LYS A 166 13.16 -2.45 -10.60
N VAL A 167 13.00 -1.14 -10.89
CA VAL A 167 13.76 -0.40 -11.88
C VAL A 167 14.58 0.69 -11.20
N GLY A 168 15.84 0.83 -11.59
CA GLY A 168 16.78 1.84 -11.07
C GLY A 168 17.70 1.31 -9.99
#